data_549afbfe1ed9914adb6d1c9c099d1fd3
#
_entry.id   549afbfe1ed9914adb6d1c9c099d1fd3
#
_cell.length_a   1.000
_cell.length_b   1.000
_cell.length_c   1.000
_cell.angle_alpha   90.00
_cell.angle_beta   90.00
_cell.angle_gamma   90.00
#
_symmetry.space_group_name_H-M   'P 1'
#
loop_
_entity.id
_entity.type
_entity.pdbx_description
1 polymer ?
#
loop_
_entity_poly.entity_id
_entity_poly.type
_entity_poly.pdbx_seq_one_letter_code
_entity_poly.pdbx_strand_id
1 'polypeptide(L)'
;KIESHDFKCDQDWVVVDYLVDEKYSIEDRCRYQICDYKRPTTLLPITENHVRWEFMIKPDDDISNMENESTIRNLMEPHLWRLNPQITKESGTLLRSSKYTFHGLLAKDFKYKNCFLIGDAAHQTPPFLGQGLCQGIKDAYNLVWKINGIEKNHYSKKILDTYTIERSEVVTFAIETAIKQQNIIASQSMIKSFLRDLFLRTAAFFPKLLSFLSFSYPWNYS
;
A
#
# COMPACT_ATOMS: atom_id res chain seq x y z
N LYS A 1 17.24 17.07 -15.80
CA LYS A 1 16.01 16.39 -15.35
C LYS A 1 16.40 14.95 -15.04
N ILE A 2 16.06 14.45 -13.85
CA ILE A 2 16.24 13.01 -13.50
C ILE A 2 15.10 12.25 -14.17
N GLU A 3 15.43 11.17 -14.87
CA GLU A 3 14.46 10.24 -15.47
C GLU A 3 13.98 9.22 -14.42
N SER A 4 12.78 8.72 -14.59
CA SER A 4 12.22 7.62 -13.80
C SER A 4 11.96 6.38 -14.64
N HIS A 5 12.16 5.22 -14.03
CA HIS A 5 11.65 3.95 -14.52
C HIS A 5 10.21 3.77 -14.04
N ASP A 6 9.32 3.45 -14.94
CA ASP A 6 7.91 3.19 -14.66
C ASP A 6 7.63 1.69 -14.84
N PHE A 7 7.19 1.03 -13.75
CA PHE A 7 6.89 -0.40 -13.70
C PHE A 7 5.55 -0.77 -14.36
N LYS A 8 4.80 0.24 -14.88
CA LYS A 8 3.53 0.03 -15.61
C LYS A 8 2.49 -0.77 -14.81
N CYS A 9 2.33 -0.41 -13.56
CA CYS A 9 1.42 -1.09 -12.63
C CYS A 9 0.32 -0.17 -12.07
N ASP A 10 0.01 0.90 -12.79
CA ASP A 10 -0.95 1.90 -12.35
C ASP A 10 -2.33 1.29 -12.08
N GLN A 11 -2.90 1.65 -10.95
CA GLN A 11 -4.28 1.30 -10.58
C GLN A 11 -4.97 2.47 -9.90
N ASP A 12 -6.20 2.70 -10.31
CA ASP A 12 -7.07 3.73 -9.73
C ASP A 12 -7.89 3.15 -8.57
N TRP A 13 -7.89 3.87 -7.46
CA TRP A 13 -8.64 3.51 -6.26
C TRP A 13 -9.34 4.75 -5.68
N VAL A 14 -10.51 4.56 -5.08
CA VAL A 14 -11.13 5.58 -4.22
C VAL A 14 -10.76 5.26 -2.78
N VAL A 15 -10.14 6.23 -2.13
CA VAL A 15 -9.80 6.18 -0.70
C VAL A 15 -10.82 7.00 0.07
N VAL A 16 -11.44 6.38 1.04
CA VAL A 16 -12.55 6.92 1.82
C VAL A 16 -12.19 6.91 3.30
N ASP A 17 -12.29 8.04 3.95
CA ASP A 17 -12.20 8.16 5.40
C ASP A 17 -13.62 8.33 5.96
N TYR A 18 -14.02 7.43 6.86
CA TYR A 18 -15.36 7.35 7.44
C TYR A 18 -15.28 7.33 8.97
N LEU A 19 -16.07 8.16 9.61
CA LEU A 19 -16.16 8.26 11.06
C LEU A 19 -17.46 7.59 11.51
N VAL A 20 -17.33 6.47 12.20
CA VAL A 20 -18.45 5.76 12.81
C VAL A 20 -18.96 6.56 14.01
N ASP A 21 -20.27 6.62 14.20
CA ASP A 21 -20.88 7.31 15.36
C ASP A 21 -20.38 6.71 16.68
N GLU A 22 -20.10 7.55 17.67
CA GLU A 22 -19.55 7.16 18.98
C GLU A 22 -20.39 6.13 19.76
N LYS A 23 -21.67 6.01 19.45
CA LYS A 23 -22.56 5.01 20.06
C LYS A 23 -22.25 3.57 19.63
N TYR A 24 -21.45 3.37 18.56
CA TYR A 24 -21.01 2.08 18.09
C TYR A 24 -19.54 1.90 18.41
N SER A 25 -19.16 0.78 19.02
CA SER A 25 -17.77 0.37 19.14
C SER A 25 -17.34 -0.41 17.92
N ILE A 26 -16.13 -0.19 17.43
CA ILE A 26 -15.49 -1.06 16.46
C ILE A 26 -14.91 -2.25 17.21
N GLU A 27 -15.58 -3.38 17.14
CA GLU A 27 -15.23 -4.60 17.89
C GLU A 27 -13.97 -5.24 17.31
N ASP A 28 -13.91 -5.32 15.98
CA ASP A 28 -12.78 -5.90 15.28
C ASP A 28 -11.90 -4.81 14.66
N ARG A 29 -10.66 -4.73 15.14
CA ARG A 29 -9.62 -3.82 14.64
C ARG A 29 -8.68 -4.46 13.63
N CYS A 30 -9.04 -5.61 13.11
CA CYS A 30 -8.27 -6.26 12.05
C CYS A 30 -8.31 -5.44 10.77
N ARG A 31 -7.21 -5.48 10.05
CA ARG A 31 -7.15 -4.98 8.68
C ARG A 31 -7.65 -6.06 7.75
N TYR A 32 -8.57 -5.73 6.88
CA TYR A 32 -9.13 -6.67 5.92
C TYR A 32 -8.69 -6.31 4.52
N GLN A 33 -8.16 -7.30 3.82
CA GLN A 33 -7.98 -7.25 2.38
C GLN A 33 -9.05 -8.14 1.74
N ILE A 34 -10.07 -7.52 1.18
CA ILE A 34 -11.21 -8.20 0.55
C ILE A 34 -10.87 -8.39 -0.92
N CYS A 35 -10.44 -9.62 -1.24
CA CYS A 35 -9.95 -9.96 -2.58
C CYS A 35 -11.10 -10.40 -3.50
N ASP A 36 -12.23 -9.69 -3.49
CA ASP A 36 -13.33 -9.96 -4.41
C ASP A 36 -12.96 -9.50 -5.82
N TYR A 37 -13.01 -10.42 -6.80
CA TYR A 37 -12.70 -10.09 -8.20
C TYR A 37 -13.65 -9.04 -8.79
N LYS A 38 -14.86 -8.90 -8.23
CA LYS A 38 -15.83 -7.88 -8.65
C LYS A 38 -15.43 -6.49 -8.16
N ARG A 39 -14.96 -6.39 -6.91
CA ARG A 39 -14.53 -5.13 -6.30
C ARG A 39 -13.47 -5.38 -5.22
N PRO A 40 -12.18 -5.48 -5.58
CA PRO A 40 -11.11 -5.51 -4.58
C PRO A 40 -11.25 -4.32 -3.64
N THR A 41 -11.21 -4.61 -2.33
CA THR A 41 -11.48 -3.61 -1.29
C THR A 41 -10.53 -3.80 -0.13
N THR A 42 -10.02 -2.71 0.43
CA THR A 42 -9.27 -2.70 1.69
C THR A 42 -10.09 -2.02 2.77
N LEU A 43 -10.12 -2.59 3.96
CA LEU A 43 -10.76 -2.03 5.14
C LEU A 43 -9.72 -1.90 6.25
N LEU A 44 -9.52 -0.68 6.73
CA LEU A 44 -8.48 -0.32 7.70
C LEU A 44 -9.12 0.45 8.87
N PRO A 45 -9.40 -0.18 10.01
CA PRO A 45 -9.66 0.56 11.26
C PRO A 45 -8.40 1.35 11.65
N ILE A 46 -8.54 2.68 11.72
CA ILE A 46 -7.41 3.60 12.01
C ILE A 46 -7.39 3.98 13.49
N THR A 47 -8.54 4.38 14.03
CA THR A 47 -8.73 4.69 15.45
C THR A 47 -9.98 3.96 15.98
N GLU A 48 -10.47 4.36 17.15
CA GLU A 48 -11.64 3.75 17.81
C GLU A 48 -12.92 3.86 16.97
N ASN A 49 -13.05 4.92 16.19
CA ASN A 49 -14.22 5.21 15.38
C ASN A 49 -13.89 5.67 13.95
N HIS A 50 -12.61 5.82 13.61
CA HIS A 50 -12.17 6.20 12.27
C HIS A 50 -11.78 4.98 11.46
N VAL A 51 -12.39 4.80 10.31
CA VAL A 51 -12.18 3.68 9.38
C VAL A 51 -11.84 4.22 8.01
N ARG A 52 -10.81 3.63 7.39
CA ARG A 52 -10.46 3.88 6.00
C ARG A 52 -10.90 2.72 5.13
N TRP A 53 -11.53 3.05 4.04
CA TRP A 53 -11.86 2.14 2.96
C TRP A 53 -11.08 2.50 1.71
N GLU A 54 -10.70 1.49 0.97
CA GLU A 54 -10.10 1.69 -0.35
C GLU A 54 -10.81 0.75 -1.32
N PHE A 55 -11.45 1.31 -2.35
CA PHE A 55 -12.18 0.57 -3.37
C PHE A 55 -11.48 0.71 -4.70
N MET A 56 -11.14 -0.41 -5.34
CA MET A 56 -10.57 -0.39 -6.68
C MET A 56 -11.59 0.18 -7.68
N ILE A 57 -11.17 1.15 -8.50
CA ILE A 57 -11.94 1.65 -9.63
C ILE A 57 -11.71 0.71 -10.81
N LYS A 58 -12.78 0.27 -11.45
CA LYS A 58 -12.74 -0.61 -12.60
C LYS A 58 -12.88 0.21 -13.89
N PRO A 59 -12.43 -0.33 -15.05
CA PRO A 59 -12.53 0.37 -16.32
C PRO A 59 -13.96 0.80 -16.70
N ASP A 60 -14.96 0.04 -16.24
CA ASP A 60 -16.38 0.29 -16.55
C ASP A 60 -17.07 1.22 -15.53
N ASP A 61 -16.36 1.67 -14.50
CA ASP A 61 -16.92 2.57 -13.49
C ASP A 61 -16.96 4.02 -14.02
N ASP A 62 -18.04 4.72 -13.72
CA ASP A 62 -18.06 6.17 -13.85
C ASP A 62 -17.35 6.79 -12.64
N ILE A 63 -16.19 7.39 -12.91
CA ILE A 63 -15.32 7.97 -11.88
C ILE A 63 -16.04 9.04 -11.06
N SER A 64 -16.91 9.85 -11.71
CA SER A 64 -17.68 10.89 -11.03
C SER A 64 -18.67 10.31 -10.01
N ASN A 65 -19.22 9.14 -10.30
CA ASN A 65 -20.10 8.40 -9.40
C ASN A 65 -19.32 7.70 -8.27
N MET A 66 -18.07 7.31 -8.48
CA MET A 66 -17.26 6.61 -7.47
C MET A 66 -16.89 7.49 -6.27
N GLU A 67 -16.93 8.82 -6.42
CA GLU A 67 -16.71 9.77 -5.32
C GLU A 67 -18.04 10.25 -4.68
N ASN A 68 -19.17 9.84 -5.21
CA ASN A 68 -20.48 10.20 -4.67
C ASN A 68 -20.76 9.46 -3.35
N GLU A 69 -21.20 10.19 -2.32
CA GLU A 69 -21.43 9.65 -0.98
C GLU A 69 -22.40 8.46 -0.98
N SER A 70 -23.49 8.51 -1.76
CA SER A 70 -24.47 7.41 -1.82
C SER A 70 -23.85 6.15 -2.42
N THR A 71 -23.01 6.27 -3.44
CA THR A 71 -22.27 5.16 -4.04
C THR A 71 -21.28 4.55 -3.06
N ILE A 72 -20.53 5.39 -2.36
CA ILE A 72 -19.56 4.96 -1.34
C ILE A 72 -20.28 4.19 -0.23
N ARG A 73 -21.36 4.71 0.30
CA ARG A 73 -22.17 4.05 1.35
C ARG A 73 -22.65 2.67 0.91
N ASN A 74 -23.10 2.54 -0.34
CA ASN A 74 -23.52 1.26 -0.91
C ASN A 74 -22.33 0.29 -1.12
N LEU A 75 -21.14 0.78 -1.45
CA LEU A 75 -19.92 -0.04 -1.53
C LEU A 75 -19.45 -0.54 -0.16
N MET A 76 -19.63 0.26 0.89
CA MET A 76 -19.27 -0.12 2.26
C MET A 76 -20.24 -1.14 2.86
N GLU A 77 -21.54 -1.03 2.57
CA GLU A 77 -22.64 -1.76 3.22
C GLU A 77 -22.39 -3.28 3.34
N PRO A 78 -21.96 -4.01 2.31
CA PRO A 78 -21.76 -5.46 2.38
C PRO A 78 -20.66 -5.89 3.37
N HIS A 79 -19.88 -4.95 3.87
CA HIS A 79 -18.69 -5.22 4.67
C HIS A 79 -18.72 -4.63 6.08
N LEU A 80 -19.72 -3.77 6.40
CA LEU A 80 -19.83 -3.06 7.68
C LEU A 80 -19.94 -4.00 8.88
N TRP A 81 -20.56 -5.16 8.70
CA TRP A 81 -20.67 -6.19 9.74
C TRP A 81 -19.32 -6.67 10.30
N ARG A 82 -18.21 -6.47 9.53
CA ARG A 82 -16.85 -6.80 9.98
C ARG A 82 -16.37 -5.86 11.09
N LEU A 83 -16.91 -4.67 11.16
CA LEU A 83 -16.59 -3.69 12.20
C LEU A 83 -17.43 -3.96 13.45
N ASN A 84 -18.73 -4.08 13.27
CA ASN A 84 -19.74 -4.42 14.26
C ASN A 84 -21.06 -4.72 13.54
N PRO A 85 -21.76 -5.82 13.88
CA PRO A 85 -23.03 -6.19 13.22
C PRO A 85 -24.13 -5.14 13.30
N GLN A 86 -24.06 -4.20 14.23
CA GLN A 86 -25.06 -3.13 14.41
C GLN A 86 -24.81 -1.90 13.53
N ILE A 87 -23.62 -1.80 12.91
CA ILE A 87 -23.25 -0.67 12.05
C ILE A 87 -23.94 -0.81 10.70
N THR A 88 -24.67 0.21 10.31
CA THR A 88 -25.27 0.38 8.98
C THR A 88 -24.54 1.46 8.19
N LYS A 89 -24.86 1.62 6.93
CA LYS A 89 -24.24 2.66 6.08
C LYS A 89 -24.58 4.10 6.52
N GLU A 90 -25.61 4.28 7.36
CA GLU A 90 -26.00 5.56 7.95
C GLU A 90 -25.40 5.78 9.34
N SER A 91 -24.65 4.81 9.88
CA SER A 91 -24.11 4.85 11.24
C SER A 91 -22.80 5.66 11.35
N GLY A 92 -22.70 6.76 10.60
CA GLY A 92 -21.53 7.61 10.65
C GLY A 92 -21.45 8.63 9.51
N THR A 93 -20.35 9.37 9.52
CA THR A 93 -20.10 10.50 8.61
C THR A 93 -18.94 10.22 7.68
N LEU A 94 -19.13 10.51 6.40
CA LEU A 94 -18.07 10.51 5.40
C LEU A 94 -17.20 11.77 5.62
N LEU A 95 -15.94 11.59 6.03
CA LEU A 95 -15.02 12.70 6.23
C LEU A 95 -14.38 13.15 4.92
N ARG A 96 -13.99 12.18 4.10
CA ARG A 96 -13.29 12.42 2.85
C ARG A 96 -13.48 11.25 1.89
N SER A 97 -13.57 11.59 0.61
CA SER A 97 -13.44 10.66 -0.50
C SER A 97 -12.51 11.27 -1.53
N SER A 98 -11.58 10.50 -2.05
CA SER A 98 -10.66 10.98 -3.10
C SER A 98 -10.15 9.84 -3.95
N LYS A 99 -10.10 10.08 -5.26
CA LYS A 99 -9.42 9.18 -6.19
C LYS A 99 -7.91 9.29 -6.01
N TYR A 100 -7.24 8.14 -6.00
CA TYR A 100 -5.79 8.01 -6.04
C TYR A 100 -5.39 7.01 -7.12
N THR A 101 -4.36 7.35 -7.87
CA THR A 101 -3.69 6.40 -8.75
C THR A 101 -2.44 5.89 -8.04
N PHE A 102 -2.35 4.60 -7.84
CA PHE A 102 -1.17 3.95 -7.28
C PHE A 102 -0.18 3.69 -8.39
N HIS A 103 1.06 4.14 -8.19
CA HIS A 103 2.14 4.03 -9.15
C HIS A 103 3.27 3.13 -8.65
N GLY A 104 4.01 2.55 -9.58
CA GLY A 104 5.32 1.97 -9.33
C GLY A 104 6.36 2.77 -10.11
N LEU A 105 7.02 3.72 -9.47
CA LEU A 105 8.01 4.60 -10.10
C LEU A 105 9.33 4.56 -9.33
N LEU A 106 10.45 4.58 -10.06
CA LEU A 106 11.79 4.63 -9.49
C LEU A 106 12.63 5.64 -10.27
N ALA A 107 13.19 6.64 -9.60
CA ALA A 107 14.16 7.53 -10.22
C ALA A 107 15.42 6.74 -10.64
N LYS A 108 15.96 7.00 -11.83
CA LYS A 108 17.18 6.35 -12.31
C LYS A 108 18.39 6.69 -11.45
N ASP A 109 18.42 7.94 -10.95
CA ASP A 109 19.45 8.43 -10.06
C ASP A 109 18.79 9.12 -8.86
N PHE A 110 19.27 8.83 -7.65
CA PHE A 110 18.81 9.48 -6.42
C PHE A 110 19.69 10.69 -6.06
N LYS A 111 20.73 10.95 -6.87
CA LYS A 111 21.67 12.05 -6.67
C LYS A 111 21.86 12.81 -7.97
N TYR A 112 21.82 14.14 -7.90
CA TYR A 112 22.27 15.02 -8.96
C TYR A 112 23.05 16.18 -8.36
N LYS A 113 24.38 16.24 -8.62
CA LYS A 113 25.30 17.20 -7.99
C LYS A 113 25.20 17.16 -6.46
N ASN A 114 24.71 18.23 -5.84
CA ASN A 114 24.52 18.35 -4.38
C ASN A 114 23.05 18.15 -3.96
N CYS A 115 22.18 17.74 -4.87
CA CYS A 115 20.78 17.43 -4.57
C CYS A 115 20.58 15.92 -4.47
N PHE A 116 19.77 15.51 -3.50
CA PHE A 116 19.43 14.11 -3.25
C PHE A 116 17.92 13.96 -3.23
N LEU A 117 17.42 12.88 -3.81
CA LEU A 117 16.02 12.47 -3.73
C LEU A 117 15.87 11.45 -2.60
N ILE A 118 14.81 11.58 -1.80
CA ILE A 118 14.42 10.64 -0.75
C ILE A 118 12.92 10.37 -0.79
N GLY A 119 12.48 9.21 -0.31
CA GLY A 119 11.07 8.85 -0.25
C GLY A 119 10.37 8.96 -1.60
N ASP A 120 9.14 9.47 -1.63
CA ASP A 120 8.30 9.52 -2.83
C ASP A 120 8.90 10.36 -3.98
N ALA A 121 9.83 11.26 -3.67
CA ALA A 121 10.59 11.99 -4.70
C ALA A 121 11.58 11.07 -5.46
N ALA A 122 12.08 10.03 -4.82
CA ALA A 122 12.99 9.03 -5.40
C ALA A 122 12.23 7.82 -5.95
N HIS A 123 11.14 7.41 -5.26
CA HIS A 123 10.39 6.21 -5.62
C HIS A 123 8.94 6.27 -5.12
N GLN A 124 8.02 5.77 -5.92
CA GLN A 124 6.64 5.55 -5.53
C GLN A 124 6.35 4.05 -5.54
N THR A 125 5.87 3.53 -4.42
CA THR A 125 5.62 2.10 -4.23
C THR A 125 4.12 1.88 -4.06
N PRO A 126 3.49 0.93 -4.79
CA PRO A 126 2.10 0.58 -4.55
C PRO A 126 1.85 0.21 -3.09
N PRO A 127 0.71 0.60 -2.47
CA PRO A 127 0.52 0.56 -1.01
C PRO A 127 0.30 -0.83 -0.42
N PHE A 128 0.22 -1.87 -1.24
CA PHE A 128 -0.18 -3.23 -0.83
C PHE A 128 0.72 -3.89 0.23
N LEU A 129 1.94 -3.39 0.42
CA LEU A 129 2.85 -3.82 1.50
C LEU A 129 3.01 -2.78 2.61
N GLY A 130 2.50 -1.56 2.43
CA GLY A 130 2.68 -0.46 3.37
C GLY A 130 4.15 -0.04 3.57
N GLN A 131 5.03 -0.24 2.57
CA GLN A 131 6.48 -0.05 2.71
C GLN A 131 6.99 1.35 2.31
N GLY A 132 6.19 2.19 1.64
CA GLY A 132 6.65 3.49 1.12
C GLY A 132 7.31 4.36 2.19
N LEU A 133 6.62 4.60 3.30
CA LEU A 133 7.16 5.39 4.42
C LEU A 133 8.46 4.78 4.99
N CYS A 134 8.48 3.47 5.19
CA CYS A 134 9.65 2.77 5.73
C CYS A 134 10.86 2.90 4.81
N GLN A 135 10.67 2.83 3.49
CA GLN A 135 11.75 3.02 2.53
C GLN A 135 12.26 4.47 2.56
N GLY A 136 11.38 5.47 2.63
CA GLY A 136 11.77 6.88 2.75
C GLY A 136 12.58 7.16 4.02
N ILE A 137 12.22 6.56 5.16
CA ILE A 137 13.01 6.66 6.40
C ILE A 137 14.39 6.03 6.22
N LYS A 138 14.47 4.87 5.56
CA LYS A 138 15.75 4.20 5.27
C LYS A 138 16.62 5.02 4.32
N ASP A 139 16.03 5.73 3.36
CA ASP A 139 16.75 6.66 2.49
C ASP A 139 17.40 7.78 3.30
N ALA A 140 16.60 8.43 4.15
CA ALA A 140 17.10 9.49 5.02
C ALA A 140 18.23 8.98 5.94
N TYR A 141 18.06 7.82 6.56
CA TYR A 141 19.06 7.20 7.41
C TYR A 141 20.35 6.91 6.63
N ASN A 142 20.24 6.30 5.45
CA ASN A 142 21.40 5.98 4.60
C ASN A 142 22.19 7.23 4.20
N LEU A 143 21.49 8.32 3.91
CA LEU A 143 22.12 9.57 3.47
C LEU A 143 22.74 10.35 4.63
N VAL A 144 22.05 10.45 5.77
CA VAL A 144 22.46 11.28 6.90
C VAL A 144 23.78 10.81 7.53
N TRP A 145 24.00 9.50 7.72
CA TRP A 145 25.26 9.03 8.29
C TRP A 145 26.46 9.28 7.34
N LYS A 146 26.25 9.22 6.02
CA LYS A 146 27.27 9.53 5.02
C LYS A 146 27.66 11.00 5.08
N ILE A 147 26.67 11.89 5.14
CA ILE A 147 26.90 13.34 5.26
C ILE A 147 27.66 13.65 6.56
N ASN A 148 27.17 13.12 7.70
CA ASN A 148 27.82 13.32 9.00
C ASN A 148 29.27 12.79 9.03
N GLY A 149 29.52 11.65 8.38
CA GLY A 149 30.87 11.11 8.28
C GLY A 149 31.81 11.97 7.43
N ILE A 150 31.30 12.63 6.38
CA ILE A 150 32.07 13.59 5.59
C ILE A 150 32.37 14.85 6.41
N GLU A 151 31.38 15.41 7.10
CA GLU A 151 31.57 16.59 7.95
C GLU A 151 32.61 16.37 9.06
N LYS A 152 32.65 15.14 9.60
CA LYS A 152 33.64 14.73 10.60
C LYS A 152 34.99 14.30 9.99
N ASN A 153 35.19 14.45 8.69
CA ASN A 153 36.37 14.01 7.97
C ASN A 153 36.70 12.51 8.08
N HIS A 154 35.71 11.67 8.38
CA HIS A 154 35.85 10.21 8.43
C HIS A 154 35.79 9.59 7.02
N TYR A 155 35.05 10.22 6.10
CA TYR A 155 34.83 9.71 4.75
C TYR A 155 35.06 10.80 3.70
N SER A 156 35.48 10.35 2.52
CA SER A 156 35.53 11.21 1.34
C SER A 156 34.11 11.44 0.78
N LYS A 157 33.90 12.56 0.08
CA LYS A 157 32.63 12.86 -0.60
C LYS A 157 32.17 11.77 -1.58
N LYS A 158 33.10 10.92 -2.06
CA LYS A 158 32.80 9.79 -2.95
C LYS A 158 31.82 8.77 -2.33
N ILE A 159 31.70 8.70 -1.00
CA ILE A 159 30.74 7.80 -0.36
C ILE A 159 29.30 8.15 -0.72
N LEU A 160 28.99 9.40 -1.10
CA LEU A 160 27.67 9.79 -1.55
C LEU A 160 27.30 9.21 -2.92
N ASP A 161 28.28 8.73 -3.70
CA ASP A 161 28.05 8.10 -4.99
C ASP A 161 27.46 6.68 -4.84
N THR A 162 27.62 6.07 -3.65
CA THR A 162 27.05 4.76 -3.35
C THR A 162 25.54 4.82 -3.01
N TYR A 163 25.01 6.02 -2.70
CA TYR A 163 23.64 6.20 -2.22
C TYR A 163 22.59 5.64 -3.19
N THR A 164 22.67 6.01 -4.47
CA THR A 164 21.74 5.51 -5.48
C THR A 164 21.81 3.98 -5.60
N ILE A 165 23.02 3.41 -5.63
CA ILE A 165 23.22 1.97 -5.81
C ILE A 165 22.62 1.19 -4.64
N GLU A 166 22.96 1.59 -3.40
CA GLU A 166 22.50 0.91 -2.19
C GLU A 166 21.00 0.99 -2.00
N ARG A 167 20.38 2.12 -2.37
CA ARG A 167 18.94 2.31 -2.14
C ARG A 167 18.09 1.81 -3.29
N SER A 168 18.50 2.01 -4.54
CA SER A 168 17.69 1.62 -5.71
C SER A 168 17.44 0.11 -5.76
N GLU A 169 18.41 -0.72 -5.41
CA GLU A 169 18.26 -2.19 -5.39
C GLU A 169 17.18 -2.63 -4.39
N VAL A 170 17.26 -2.15 -3.15
CA VAL A 170 16.31 -2.50 -2.09
C VAL A 170 14.90 -1.99 -2.41
N VAL A 171 14.80 -0.78 -2.95
CA VAL A 171 13.51 -0.16 -3.31
C VAL A 171 12.91 -0.88 -4.51
N THR A 172 13.70 -1.25 -5.53
CA THR A 172 13.23 -2.05 -6.67
C THR A 172 12.59 -3.34 -6.19
N PHE A 173 13.26 -4.09 -5.30
CA PHE A 173 12.70 -5.30 -4.71
C PHE A 173 11.37 -5.03 -3.97
N ALA A 174 11.28 -3.93 -3.23
CA ALA A 174 10.05 -3.56 -2.53
C ALA A 174 8.89 -3.24 -3.50
N ILE A 175 9.17 -2.49 -4.59
CA ILE A 175 8.19 -2.18 -5.62
C ILE A 175 7.71 -3.46 -6.33
N GLU A 176 8.63 -4.30 -6.80
CA GLU A 176 8.28 -5.57 -7.48
C GLU A 176 7.46 -6.49 -6.59
N THR A 177 7.79 -6.53 -5.30
CA THR A 177 7.05 -7.32 -4.33
C THR A 177 5.65 -6.75 -4.09
N ALA A 178 5.52 -5.43 -3.99
CA ALA A 178 4.21 -4.76 -3.89
C ALA A 178 3.35 -5.03 -5.14
N ILE A 179 3.94 -5.01 -6.33
CA ILE A 179 3.26 -5.35 -7.60
C ILE A 179 2.78 -6.80 -7.62
N LYS A 180 3.58 -7.74 -7.12
CA LYS A 180 3.16 -9.15 -6.99
C LYS A 180 1.93 -9.28 -6.07
N GLN A 181 1.94 -8.58 -4.93
CA GLN A 181 0.79 -8.54 -4.02
C GLN A 181 -0.43 -7.88 -4.66
N GLN A 182 -0.23 -6.75 -5.34
CA GLN A 182 -1.27 -6.08 -6.12
C GLN A 182 -1.96 -7.04 -7.09
N ASN A 183 -1.21 -7.81 -7.86
CA ASN A 183 -1.73 -8.75 -8.85
C ASN A 183 -2.53 -9.90 -8.21
N ILE A 184 -2.19 -10.28 -6.99
CA ILE A 184 -2.94 -11.30 -6.22
C ILE A 184 -4.24 -10.70 -5.67
N ILE A 185 -4.15 -9.53 -5.02
CA ILE A 185 -5.25 -8.87 -4.33
C ILE A 185 -6.28 -8.32 -5.31
N ALA A 186 -5.81 -7.57 -6.31
CA ALA A 186 -6.62 -6.83 -7.27
C ALA A 186 -6.90 -7.61 -8.55
N SER A 187 -6.81 -8.95 -8.52
CA SER A 187 -7.14 -9.79 -9.68
C SER A 187 -8.61 -9.66 -10.04
N GLN A 188 -8.88 -9.22 -11.27
CA GLN A 188 -10.23 -9.14 -11.86
C GLN A 188 -10.66 -10.43 -12.58
N SER A 189 -9.78 -11.42 -12.67
CA SER A 189 -10.09 -12.71 -13.28
C SER A 189 -10.81 -13.62 -12.30
N MET A 190 -12.03 -14.03 -12.62
CA MET A 190 -12.82 -14.97 -11.83
C MET A 190 -12.07 -16.29 -11.59
N ILE A 191 -11.41 -16.83 -12.63
CA ILE A 191 -10.68 -18.10 -12.55
C ILE A 191 -9.47 -17.95 -11.60
N LYS A 192 -8.65 -16.90 -11.78
CA LYS A 192 -7.49 -16.64 -10.91
C LYS A 192 -7.92 -16.45 -9.47
N SER A 193 -9.01 -15.71 -9.24
CA SER A 193 -9.55 -15.48 -7.91
C SER A 193 -10.07 -16.76 -7.27
N PHE A 194 -10.78 -17.61 -8.02
CA PHE A 194 -11.21 -18.92 -7.54
C PHE A 194 -10.04 -19.81 -7.13
N LEU A 195 -9.01 -19.91 -7.98
CA LEU A 195 -7.80 -20.70 -7.68
C LEU A 195 -7.05 -20.16 -6.47
N ARG A 196 -6.90 -18.84 -6.35
CA ARG A 196 -6.33 -18.19 -5.16
C ARG A 196 -7.11 -18.53 -3.90
N ASP A 197 -8.44 -18.41 -3.93
CA ASP A 197 -9.31 -18.62 -2.78
C ASP A 197 -9.31 -20.10 -2.37
N LEU A 198 -9.31 -21.01 -3.35
CA LEU A 198 -9.16 -22.44 -3.09
C LEU A 198 -7.80 -22.74 -2.42
N PHE A 199 -6.71 -22.15 -2.96
CA PHE A 199 -5.37 -22.29 -2.37
C PHE A 199 -5.32 -21.77 -0.93
N LEU A 200 -5.84 -20.56 -0.66
CA LEU A 200 -5.84 -19.98 0.68
C LEU A 200 -6.67 -20.78 1.66
N ARG A 201 -7.85 -21.27 1.23
CA ARG A 201 -8.69 -22.15 2.06
C ARG A 201 -8.00 -23.46 2.39
N THR A 202 -7.37 -24.11 1.41
CA THR A 202 -6.63 -25.35 1.67
C THR A 202 -5.39 -25.12 2.53
N ALA A 203 -4.65 -24.04 2.30
CA ALA A 203 -3.48 -23.67 3.10
C ALA A 203 -3.85 -23.35 4.56
N ALA A 204 -5.06 -22.84 4.82
CA ALA A 204 -5.54 -22.57 6.18
C ALA A 204 -5.65 -23.84 7.04
N PHE A 205 -5.85 -25.02 6.44
CA PHE A 205 -5.80 -26.30 7.16
C PHE A 205 -4.37 -26.74 7.53
N PHE A 206 -3.35 -26.09 6.98
CA PHE A 206 -1.93 -26.38 7.22
C PHE A 206 -1.19 -25.15 7.76
N PRO A 207 -1.35 -24.79 9.06
CA PRO A 207 -0.75 -23.56 9.61
C PRO A 207 0.76 -23.46 9.43
N LYS A 208 1.48 -24.60 9.45
CA LYS A 208 2.94 -24.64 9.19
C LYS A 208 3.29 -24.24 7.74
N LEU A 209 2.44 -24.56 6.77
CA LEU A 209 2.63 -24.13 5.38
C LEU A 209 2.39 -22.61 5.24
N LEU A 210 1.38 -22.08 5.90
CA LEU A 210 1.12 -20.64 5.94
C LEU A 210 2.27 -19.87 6.58
N SER A 211 2.81 -20.37 7.71
CA SER A 211 3.97 -19.74 8.35
C SER A 211 5.20 -19.76 7.44
N PHE A 212 5.45 -20.85 6.74
CA PHE A 212 6.55 -20.94 5.76
C PHE A 212 6.36 -19.94 4.61
N LEU A 213 5.16 -19.80 4.08
CA LEU A 213 4.84 -18.84 3.02
C LEU A 213 4.93 -17.38 3.50
N SER A 214 4.57 -17.11 4.77
CA SER A 214 4.71 -15.78 5.37
C SER A 214 6.16 -15.42 5.74
N PHE A 215 6.98 -16.40 6.11
CA PHE A 215 8.41 -16.23 6.41
C PHE A 215 9.30 -16.15 5.16
N SER A 216 8.80 -16.49 3.99
CA SER A 216 9.55 -16.39 2.72
C SER A 216 9.78 -14.95 2.25
N TYR A 217 9.37 -13.95 3.02
CA TYR A 217 9.78 -12.57 2.83
C TYR A 217 11.12 -12.35 3.51
N PRO A 218 12.19 -12.07 2.79
CA PRO A 218 13.49 -11.75 3.39
C PRO A 218 13.44 -10.37 4.04
N TRP A 219 12.88 -10.29 5.25
CA TRP A 219 12.95 -9.09 6.09
C TRP A 219 14.37 -8.86 6.68
N ASN A 220 15.30 -9.77 6.40
CA ASN A 220 16.66 -9.75 6.91
C ASN A 220 17.59 -8.98 5.99
N TYR A 221 17.37 -7.66 5.84
CA TYR A 221 18.45 -6.73 5.50
C TYR A 221 18.69 -5.86 6.73
N SER A 222 19.56 -6.38 7.61
CA SER A 222 20.22 -5.61 8.67
C SER A 222 21.19 -4.59 8.08
#